data_c0eaf348be6d2c759eaf4f87bc03b604
#
_entry.id   c0eaf348be6d2c759eaf4f87bc03b604
#
_cell.length_a   1.000
_cell.length_b   1.000
_cell.length_c   1.000
_cell.angle_alpha   90.00
_cell.angle_beta   90.00
_cell.angle_gamma   90.00
#
_symmetry.space_group_name_H-M   'P 1'
#
loop_
_entity.id
_entity.type
_entity.pdbx_description
1 polymer ?
#
loop_
_entity_poly.entity_id
_entity_poly.type
_entity_poly.pdbx_seq_one_letter_code
_entity_poly.pdbx_strand_id
1 'polypeptide(L)' 'MGHSVDFQPPEMRRIRRIHFVGIGGRGMCGIAEVLLNQGYEISGSDISANASVKRLTNAGAIVFIG' A
#
# COMPACT_ATOMS: atom_id res chain seq x y z
N MET A 1 22.73 4.06 -16.44
CA MET A 1 22.37 4.02 -16.05
C MET A 1 21.91 3.66 -15.58
N GLY A 2 21.93 3.56 -15.40
CA GLY A 2 21.46 3.48 -14.84
C GLY A 2 21.47 3.18 -14.09
N HIS A 3 21.77 3.17 -13.73
CA HIS A 3 21.63 3.02 -12.88
C HIS A 3 21.16 3.28 -12.20
N SER A 4 21.37 3.53 -12.56
CA SER A 4 20.71 3.84 -11.65
C SER A 4 19.65 3.49 -11.17
N VAL A 5 19.02 3.08 -11.78
CA VAL A 5 17.94 2.60 -11.40
C VAL A 5 17.99 1.74 -10.34
N ASP A 6 18.80 0.91 -10.36
CA ASP A 6 18.94 0.09 -9.27
C ASP A 6 19.42 0.86 -8.11
N PHE A 7 19.69 2.08 -8.30
CA PHE A 7 20.11 2.89 -7.22
C PHE A 7 18.92 3.23 -6.33
N GLN A 8 19.06 3.00 -5.06
CA GLN A 8 18.06 3.38 -4.10
C GLN A 8 18.71 4.11 -2.97
N PRO A 9 18.33 5.37 -2.73
CA PRO A 9 18.89 6.09 -1.59
C PRO A 9 18.55 5.38 -0.30
N PRO A 10 19.38 5.47 0.70
CA PRO A 10 19.09 4.84 1.99
C PRO A 10 17.76 5.27 2.56
N GLU A 11 17.34 6.49 2.29
CA GLU A 11 16.06 6.97 2.78
C GLU A 11 14.92 6.12 2.24
N MET A 12 15.03 5.69 1.01
CA MET A 12 13.97 4.90 0.41
C MET A 12 13.81 3.57 1.10
N ARG A 13 14.89 3.02 1.58
CA ARG A 13 14.82 1.77 2.30
C ARG A 13 14.13 1.92 3.63
N ARG A 14 14.15 3.12 4.20
CA ARG A 14 13.51 3.35 5.47
C ARG A 14 12.05 3.64 5.33
N ILE A 15 11.60 3.94 4.13
CA ILE A 15 10.20 4.23 3.91
C ILE A 15 9.47 2.90 3.93
N ARG A 16 8.69 2.71 4.97
CA ARG A 16 7.92 1.50 5.13
C ARG A 16 6.45 1.76 5.23
N ARG A 17 6.05 3.01 5.15
CA ARG A 17 4.67 3.40 5.25
C ARG A 17 4.22 4.01 3.96
N ILE A 18 3.13 3.52 3.44
CA ILE A 18 2.56 4.05 2.21
C ILE A 18 1.08 4.23 2.43
N HIS A 19 0.58 5.40 2.07
CA HIS A 19 -0.82 5.70 2.19
C HIS A 19 -1.45 5.80 0.82
N PHE A 20 -2.55 5.10 0.63
CA PHE A 20 -3.27 5.10 -0.63
C PHE A 20 -4.57 5.85 -0.49
N VAL A 21 -4.91 6.66 -1.48
CA VAL A 21 -6.24 7.26 -1.56
C VAL A 21 -7.05 6.38 -2.50
N GLY A 22 -8.21 5.92 -2.05
CA GLY A 22 -9.00 4.98 -2.82
C GLY A 22 -8.43 3.59 -2.81
N ILE A 23 -7.98 3.13 -1.67
CA ILE A 23 -7.22 1.89 -1.55
C ILE A 23 -8.02 0.67 -2.00
N GLY A 24 -9.35 0.72 -1.95
CA GLY A 24 -10.18 -0.38 -2.39
C GLY A 24 -10.44 -0.41 -3.88
N GLY A 25 -9.87 0.54 -4.63
CA GLY A 25 -10.03 0.59 -6.07
C GLY A 25 -9.37 -0.59 -6.76
N ARG A 26 -9.84 -0.88 -7.97
CA ARG A 26 -9.41 -2.04 -8.70
C ARG A 26 -7.92 -2.23 -8.78
N GLY A 27 -7.18 -1.31 -9.26
CA GLY A 27 -5.74 -1.48 -9.38
C GLY A 27 -5.00 -1.26 -8.09
N MET A 28 -5.59 -0.48 -7.20
CA MET A 28 -4.93 -0.08 -5.97
C MET A 28 -4.82 -1.20 -4.96
N CYS A 29 -5.88 -1.98 -4.80
CA CYS A 29 -5.86 -3.02 -3.78
C CYS A 29 -4.82 -4.09 -4.10
N GLY A 30 -4.60 -4.38 -5.37
CA GLY A 30 -3.59 -5.35 -5.76
C GLY A 30 -2.19 -4.88 -5.41
N ILE A 31 -1.91 -3.62 -5.70
CA ILE A 31 -0.61 -3.04 -5.38
C ILE A 31 -0.40 -3.01 -3.87
N ALA A 32 -1.42 -2.60 -3.13
CA ALA A 32 -1.33 -2.54 -1.68
C ALA A 32 -1.06 -3.93 -1.09
N GLU A 33 -1.69 -4.93 -1.64
CA GLU A 33 -1.51 -6.29 -1.16
C GLU A 33 -0.07 -6.78 -1.38
N VAL A 34 0.48 -6.49 -2.55
CA VAL A 34 1.85 -6.86 -2.84
C VAL A 34 2.80 -6.20 -1.86
N LEU A 35 2.58 -4.91 -1.59
CA LEU A 35 3.46 -4.18 -0.69
C LEU A 35 3.33 -4.67 0.75
N LEU A 36 2.12 -5.03 1.17
CA LEU A 36 1.94 -5.63 2.48
C LEU A 36 2.77 -6.90 2.60
N ASN A 37 2.76 -7.72 1.57
CA ASN A 37 3.52 -8.96 1.59
C ASN A 37 5.02 -8.71 1.62
N GLN A 38 5.44 -7.55 1.20
CA GLN A 38 6.85 -7.18 1.23
C GLN A 38 7.25 -6.49 2.52
N GLY A 39 6.33 -6.37 3.46
CA GLY A 39 6.66 -5.81 4.76
C GLY A 39 6.40 -4.33 4.92
N TYR A 40 5.73 -3.71 3.97
CA TYR A 40 5.38 -2.30 4.10
C TYR A 40 4.18 -2.13 5.01
N GLU A 41 4.16 -1.01 5.71
CA GLU A 41 3.00 -0.62 6.49
C GLU A 41 2.07 0.15 5.56
N ILE A 42 0.92 -0.42 5.31
CA ILE A 42 0.00 0.13 4.34
C ILE A 42 -1.21 0.72 5.06
N SER A 43 -1.54 1.93 4.68
CA SER A 43 -2.77 2.55 5.13
C SER A 43 -3.46 3.14 3.92
N GLY A 44 -4.69 3.53 4.10
CA GLY A 44 -5.40 4.14 3.00
C GLY A 44 -6.77 4.62 3.40
N SER A 45 -7.44 5.24 2.46
CA SER A 45 -8.80 5.72 2.65
C SER A 45 -9.66 5.24 1.50
N ASP A 46 -10.94 5.08 1.77
CA ASP A 46 -11.91 4.74 0.75
C ASP A 46 -13.27 5.22 1.21
N ILE A 47 -14.19 5.34 0.27
CA ILE A 47 -15.53 5.78 0.60
C ILE A 47 -16.43 4.63 1.02
N SER A 48 -16.02 3.41 0.79
CA SER A 48 -16.84 2.27 1.17
C SER A 48 -15.97 1.11 1.62
N ALA A 49 -16.54 0.31 2.52
CA ALA A 49 -15.85 -0.87 3.03
C ALA A 49 -16.23 -2.08 2.18
N ASN A 50 -15.73 -2.13 0.97
CA ASN A 50 -16.03 -3.23 0.08
C ASN A 50 -15.17 -4.46 0.42
N ALA A 51 -15.31 -5.51 -0.38
CA ALA A 51 -14.59 -6.75 -0.12
C ALA A 51 -13.07 -6.58 -0.19
N SER A 52 -12.62 -5.74 -1.12
CA SER A 52 -11.18 -5.47 -1.25
C SER A 52 -10.63 -4.80 0.00
N VAL A 53 -11.37 -3.82 0.54
CA VAL A 53 -10.97 -3.13 1.76
C VAL A 53 -10.90 -4.11 2.92
N LYS A 54 -11.89 -4.97 3.04
CA LYS A 54 -11.91 -5.94 4.12
C LYS A 54 -10.75 -6.90 4.03
N ARG A 55 -10.41 -7.32 2.84
CA ARG A 55 -9.30 -8.22 2.64
C ARG A 55 -7.98 -7.55 3.02
N LEU A 56 -7.81 -6.30 2.63
CA LEU A 56 -6.60 -5.57 2.98
C LEU A 56 -6.50 -5.36 4.48
N THR A 57 -7.62 -5.03 5.11
CA THR A 57 -7.64 -4.84 6.56
C THR A 57 -7.26 -6.14 7.27
N ASN A 58 -7.78 -7.26 6.81
CA ASN A 58 -7.44 -8.54 7.40
C ASN A 58 -5.97 -8.88 7.20
N ALA A 59 -5.37 -8.37 6.15
CA ALA A 59 -3.96 -8.61 5.87
C ALA A 59 -3.04 -7.66 6.63
N GLY A 60 -3.60 -6.68 7.32
CA GLY A 60 -2.82 -5.78 8.15
C GLY A 60 -2.84 -4.31 7.76
N ALA A 61 -3.57 -3.96 6.72
CA ALA A 61 -3.66 -2.55 6.33
C ALA A 61 -4.61 -1.80 7.25
N ILE A 62 -4.35 -0.52 7.41
CA ILE A 62 -5.22 0.36 8.19
C ILE A 62 -6.00 1.20 7.21
N VAL A 63 -7.31 1.05 7.18
CA VAL A 63 -8.14 1.73 6.21
C VAL A 63 -9.16 2.63 6.91
N PHE A 64 -9.22 3.87 6.46
CA PHE A 64 -10.16 4.84 6.97
C PHE A 64 -11.31 4.97 5.96
N ILE A 65 -12.52 4.81 6.44
CA ILE A 65 -13.71 4.87 5.61
C ILE A 65 -14.38 6.21 5.83
N GLY A 66 -14.70 6.90 4.73
CA GLY A 66 -15.39 8.17 4.90
C GLY A 66 -15.07 9.22 3.89
#